data_3bece74920ab2245c6959f778903691d
#
_entry.id   3bece74920ab2245c6959f778903691d
#
_cell.length_a   1.000
_cell.length_b   1.000
_cell.length_c   1.000
_cell.angle_alpha   90.00
_cell.angle_beta   90.00
_cell.angle_gamma   90.00
#
_symmetry.space_group_name_H-M   'P 1'
#
loop_
_entity.id
_entity.type
_entity.pdbx_description
1 polymer ?
#
loop_
_entity_poly.entity_id
_entity_poly.type
_entity_poly.pdbx_seq_one_letter_code
_entity_poly.pdbx_strand_id
1 'polypeptide(L)'
;MLNRDLLKIERDAVRQATGVLTAANDATESNEQRDTRAHELLADIVDSIPEGSRLDDNSFEAVIQAGINDLYYLGPIEELLPDTSISEIMVNAPDDVWVERAGMLRKVPVTFEDDEHVKFIINR
;
A
#
# COMPACT_ATOMS: atom_id res chain seq x y z
N MET A 1 -9.87 -2.17 -0.63
CA MET A 1 -8.92 -2.96 0.18
C MET A 1 -8.58 -4.27 -0.53
N LEU A 2 -7.31 -4.66 -0.49
CA LEU A 2 -6.87 -5.88 -1.15
C LEU A 2 -7.22 -7.13 -0.32
N ASN A 3 -7.67 -8.19 -1.00
CA ASN A 3 -7.77 -9.49 -0.35
C ASN A 3 -6.37 -10.09 -0.18
N ARG A 4 -6.28 -11.25 0.47
CA ARG A 4 -4.99 -11.87 0.82
C ARG A 4 -4.13 -12.17 -0.40
N ASP A 5 -4.73 -12.67 -1.48
CA ASP A 5 -4.00 -13.03 -2.69
C ASP A 5 -3.44 -11.77 -3.40
N LEU A 6 -4.26 -10.74 -3.51
CA LEU A 6 -3.83 -9.47 -4.10
C LEU A 6 -2.76 -8.79 -3.24
N LEU A 7 -2.88 -8.88 -1.92
CA LEU A 7 -1.90 -8.31 -1.00
C LEU A 7 -0.52 -8.96 -1.17
N LYS A 8 -0.47 -10.26 -1.40
CA LYS A 8 0.79 -10.97 -1.66
C LYS A 8 1.46 -10.49 -2.95
N ILE A 9 0.67 -10.31 -4.00
CA ILE A 9 1.18 -9.79 -5.27
C ILE A 9 1.72 -8.38 -5.06
N GLU A 10 0.98 -7.53 -4.38
CA GLU A 10 1.36 -6.15 -4.10
C GLU A 10 2.67 -6.09 -3.31
N ARG A 11 2.78 -6.87 -2.24
CA ARG A 11 3.98 -6.87 -1.40
C ARG A 11 5.20 -7.39 -2.14
N ASP A 12 5.02 -8.38 -2.99
CA ASP A 12 6.09 -8.91 -3.82
C ASP A 12 6.58 -7.85 -4.81
N ALA A 13 5.66 -7.14 -5.44
CA ALA A 13 5.97 -6.06 -6.37
C ALA A 13 6.70 -4.91 -5.65
N VAL A 14 6.28 -4.53 -4.46
CA VAL A 14 6.92 -3.47 -3.67
C VAL A 14 8.35 -3.86 -3.29
N ARG A 15 8.58 -5.10 -2.89
CA ARG A 15 9.95 -5.58 -2.58
C ARG A 15 10.86 -5.44 -3.78
N GLN A 16 10.39 -5.81 -4.97
CA GLN A 16 11.17 -5.68 -6.19
C GLN A 16 11.41 -4.22 -6.57
N ALA A 17 10.39 -3.39 -6.43
CA ALA A 17 10.47 -1.96 -6.78
C ALA A 17 11.41 -1.18 -5.86
N THR A 18 11.46 -1.52 -4.58
CA THR A 18 12.23 -0.78 -3.57
C THR A 18 13.69 -0.66 -3.94
N GLY A 19 14.30 -1.74 -4.43
CA GLY A 19 15.71 -1.72 -4.85
C GLY A 19 15.96 -0.77 -6.02
N VAL A 20 15.07 -0.76 -6.99
CA VAL A 20 15.19 0.09 -8.18
C VAL A 20 14.98 1.56 -7.82
N LEU A 21 13.94 1.86 -7.05
CA LEU A 21 13.58 3.23 -6.69
C LEU A 21 14.62 3.88 -5.78
N THR A 22 15.24 3.12 -4.88
CA THR A 22 16.30 3.63 -4.01
C THR A 22 17.50 4.10 -4.83
N ALA A 23 17.83 3.40 -5.91
CA ALA A 23 18.95 3.74 -6.77
C ALA A 23 18.67 4.95 -7.68
N ALA A 24 17.39 5.28 -7.91
CA ALA A 24 16.96 6.32 -8.85
C ALA A 24 16.36 7.55 -8.16
N ASN A 25 16.74 7.83 -6.92
CA ASN A 25 16.18 8.93 -6.16
C ASN A 25 16.59 10.29 -6.75
N ASP A 26 15.59 11.08 -7.16
CA ASP A 26 15.76 12.45 -7.67
C ASP A 26 15.03 13.43 -6.75
N ALA A 27 15.81 14.22 -6.00
CA ALA A 27 15.28 15.18 -5.04
C ALA A 27 14.50 16.35 -5.68
N THR A 28 14.64 16.55 -7.00
CA THR A 28 13.92 17.62 -7.71
C THR A 28 12.58 17.17 -8.25
N GLU A 29 12.29 15.88 -8.16
CA GLU A 29 11.04 15.30 -8.67
C GLU A 29 9.85 15.72 -7.81
N SER A 30 8.74 16.11 -8.46
CA SER A 30 7.49 16.38 -7.74
C SER A 30 6.86 15.07 -7.27
N ASN A 31 5.93 15.17 -6.30
CA ASN A 31 5.19 13.98 -5.84
C ASN A 31 4.40 13.33 -6.97
N GLU A 32 3.80 14.14 -7.85
CA GLU A 32 3.05 13.63 -9.00
C GLU A 32 3.97 12.87 -9.98
N GLN A 33 5.14 13.44 -10.28
CA GLN A 33 6.12 12.78 -11.16
C GLN A 33 6.62 11.47 -10.55
N ARG A 34 6.89 11.47 -9.25
CA ARG A 34 7.32 10.31 -8.50
C ARG A 34 6.27 9.20 -8.55
N ASP A 35 5.00 9.54 -8.31
CA ASP A 35 3.91 8.57 -8.30
C ASP A 35 3.68 8.00 -9.71
N THR A 36 3.80 8.83 -10.75
CA THR A 36 3.70 8.36 -12.13
C THR A 36 4.81 7.36 -12.47
N ARG A 37 6.04 7.68 -12.09
CA ARG A 37 7.17 6.79 -12.32
C ARG A 37 7.02 5.48 -11.54
N ALA A 38 6.56 5.55 -10.31
CA ALA A 38 6.29 4.37 -9.51
C ALA A 38 5.17 3.52 -10.09
N HIS A 39 4.12 4.16 -10.61
CA HIS A 39 3.03 3.46 -11.28
C HIS A 39 3.54 2.65 -12.46
N GLU A 40 4.34 3.25 -13.32
CA GLU A 40 4.91 2.56 -14.48
C GLU A 40 5.78 1.37 -14.07
N LEU A 41 6.64 1.57 -13.09
CA LEU A 41 7.51 0.50 -12.60
C LEU A 41 6.72 -0.64 -11.97
N LEU A 42 5.76 -0.32 -11.10
CA LEU A 42 4.92 -1.33 -10.46
C LEU A 42 4.07 -2.08 -11.47
N ALA A 43 3.55 -1.38 -12.48
CA ALA A 43 2.77 -2.02 -13.54
C ALA A 43 3.62 -3.06 -14.28
N ASP A 44 4.84 -2.72 -14.63
CA ASP A 44 5.76 -3.65 -15.31
C ASP A 44 6.08 -4.85 -14.42
N ILE A 45 6.34 -4.62 -13.13
CA ILE A 45 6.67 -5.69 -12.18
C ILE A 45 5.48 -6.61 -11.98
N VAL A 46 4.28 -6.07 -11.73
CA VAL A 46 3.07 -6.86 -11.50
C VAL A 46 2.76 -7.71 -12.74
N ASP A 47 2.92 -7.13 -13.92
CA ASP A 47 2.68 -7.84 -15.16
C ASP A 47 3.69 -8.97 -15.40
N SER A 48 4.88 -8.88 -14.81
CA SER A 48 5.91 -9.92 -14.87
C SER A 48 5.69 -11.05 -13.87
N ILE A 49 4.85 -10.84 -12.85
CA ILE A 49 4.49 -11.86 -11.88
C ILE A 49 3.36 -12.70 -12.49
N PRO A 50 3.47 -14.03 -12.59
CA PRO A 50 2.45 -14.84 -13.26
C PRO A 50 1.02 -14.60 -12.77
N GLU A 51 0.83 -14.55 -11.45
CA GLU A 51 -0.48 -14.27 -10.84
C GLU A 51 -0.94 -12.83 -11.13
N GLY A 52 -0.01 -11.90 -11.15
CA GLY A 52 -0.30 -10.49 -11.45
C GLY A 52 -0.74 -10.27 -12.88
N SER A 53 -0.15 -11.00 -13.82
CA SER A 53 -0.48 -10.88 -15.25
C SER A 53 -1.91 -11.34 -15.58
N ARG A 54 -2.55 -12.06 -14.67
CA ARG A 54 -3.91 -12.59 -14.86
C ARG A 54 -4.99 -11.74 -14.20
N LEU A 55 -4.62 -10.65 -13.55
CA LEU A 55 -5.59 -9.79 -12.86
C LEU A 55 -6.45 -9.04 -13.87
N ASP A 56 -7.73 -8.82 -13.51
CA ASP A 56 -8.55 -7.87 -14.25
C ASP A 56 -8.04 -6.44 -14.04
N ASP A 57 -8.52 -5.51 -14.84
CA ASP A 57 -8.04 -4.14 -14.84
C ASP A 57 -8.24 -3.45 -13.48
N ASN A 58 -9.37 -3.69 -12.83
CA ASN A 58 -9.65 -3.08 -11.53
C ASN A 58 -8.72 -3.62 -10.45
N SER A 59 -8.50 -4.93 -10.41
CA SER A 59 -7.59 -5.54 -9.44
C SER A 59 -6.14 -5.13 -9.70
N PHE A 60 -5.75 -5.04 -10.97
CA PHE A 60 -4.42 -4.60 -11.36
C PHE A 60 -4.14 -3.17 -10.86
N GLU A 61 -5.06 -2.24 -11.13
CA GLU A 61 -4.93 -0.86 -10.65
C GLU A 61 -4.95 -0.76 -9.12
N ALA A 62 -5.79 -1.56 -8.46
CA ALA A 62 -5.84 -1.57 -7.00
C ALA A 62 -4.51 -2.03 -6.39
N VAL A 63 -3.88 -3.04 -6.98
CA VAL A 63 -2.56 -3.52 -6.54
C VAL A 63 -1.49 -2.44 -6.72
N ILE A 64 -1.49 -1.77 -7.87
CA ILE A 64 -0.51 -0.72 -8.16
C ILE A 64 -0.70 0.47 -7.20
N GLN A 65 -1.93 0.90 -6.98
CA GLN A 65 -2.21 2.01 -6.07
C GLN A 65 -1.80 1.66 -4.63
N ALA A 66 -2.08 0.43 -4.19
CA ALA A 66 -1.64 -0.04 -2.88
C ALA A 66 -0.12 -0.05 -2.78
N GLY A 67 0.57 -0.40 -3.85
CA GLY A 67 2.02 -0.36 -3.91
C GLY A 67 2.58 1.06 -3.77
N ILE A 68 1.98 2.02 -4.43
CA ILE A 68 2.35 3.44 -4.31
C ILE A 68 2.13 3.89 -2.85
N ASN A 69 1.01 3.51 -2.25
CA ASN A 69 0.71 3.85 -0.85
C ASN A 69 1.77 3.27 0.10
N ASP A 70 2.23 2.05 -0.13
CA ASP A 70 3.30 1.44 0.66
C ASP A 70 4.63 2.15 0.48
N LEU A 71 4.95 2.55 -0.74
CA LEU A 71 6.25 3.15 -1.05
C LEU A 71 6.39 4.58 -0.54
N TYR A 72 5.33 5.38 -0.63
CA TYR A 72 5.43 6.83 -0.40
C TYR A 72 4.43 7.40 0.59
N TYR A 73 3.43 6.64 1.02
CA TYR A 73 2.36 7.09 1.91
C TYR A 73 2.23 6.14 3.09
N LEU A 74 1.04 5.99 3.66
CA LEU A 74 0.83 5.19 4.87
C LEU A 74 0.25 3.80 4.59
N GLY A 75 0.53 3.25 3.42
CA GLY A 75 0.15 1.88 3.09
C GLY A 75 -1.34 1.61 3.22
N PRO A 76 -1.72 0.46 3.82
CA PRO A 76 -3.13 0.06 3.92
C PRO A 76 -4.02 1.03 4.68
N ILE A 77 -3.48 1.82 5.61
CA ILE A 77 -4.32 2.79 6.36
C ILE A 77 -4.60 4.06 5.57
N GLU A 78 -4.00 4.22 4.40
CA GLU A 78 -4.23 5.39 3.54
C GLU A 78 -5.71 5.53 3.18
N GLU A 79 -6.42 4.42 3.01
CA GLU A 79 -7.85 4.45 2.66
C GLU A 79 -8.74 4.97 3.79
N LEU A 80 -8.24 5.05 5.02
CA LEU A 80 -8.98 5.58 6.17
C LEU A 80 -8.82 7.10 6.31
N LEU A 81 -7.76 7.68 5.76
CA LEU A 81 -7.41 9.09 5.97
C LEU A 81 -8.44 10.09 5.43
N PRO A 82 -9.14 9.83 4.31
CA PRO A 82 -10.16 10.76 3.83
C PRO A 82 -11.37 10.89 4.75
N ASP A 83 -11.59 9.93 5.64
CA ASP A 83 -12.73 9.95 6.57
C ASP A 83 -12.44 10.87 7.74
N THR A 84 -12.99 12.08 7.70
CA THR A 84 -12.76 13.11 8.74
C THR A 84 -13.45 12.79 10.06
N SER A 85 -14.34 11.79 10.09
CA SER A 85 -14.98 11.36 11.34
C SER A 85 -14.07 10.50 12.21
N ILE A 86 -12.98 9.98 11.66
CA ILE A 86 -12.00 9.19 12.40
C ILE A 86 -11.06 10.13 13.16
N SER A 87 -11.04 10.00 14.47
CA SER A 87 -10.15 10.77 15.34
C SER A 87 -8.85 10.05 15.67
N GLU A 88 -8.82 8.72 15.56
CA GLU A 88 -7.64 7.91 15.89
C GLU A 88 -7.67 6.60 15.12
N ILE A 89 -6.48 6.14 14.70
CA ILE A 89 -6.27 4.85 14.06
C ILE A 89 -5.26 4.06 14.90
N MET A 90 -5.64 2.84 15.27
CA MET A 90 -4.79 1.97 16.08
C MET A 90 -4.47 0.69 15.33
N VAL A 91 -3.20 0.42 15.14
CA VAL A 91 -2.73 -0.81 14.48
C VAL A 91 -2.12 -1.70 15.57
N ASN A 92 -2.86 -2.70 16.01
CA ASN A 92 -2.41 -3.62 17.06
C ASN A 92 -1.68 -4.83 16.50
N ALA A 93 -2.05 -5.24 15.31
CA ALA A 93 -1.45 -6.38 14.59
C ALA A 93 -1.79 -6.23 13.09
N PRO A 94 -1.19 -7.01 12.20
CA PRO A 94 -1.47 -6.90 10.76
C PRO A 94 -2.94 -6.99 10.38
N ASP A 95 -3.71 -7.81 11.10
CA ASP A 95 -5.15 -8.02 10.87
C ASP A 95 -6.02 -7.47 11.98
N ASP A 96 -5.47 -6.58 12.80
CA ASP A 96 -6.17 -6.03 13.97
C ASP A 96 -6.01 -4.50 14.00
N VAL A 97 -6.78 -3.84 13.14
CA VAL A 97 -6.77 -2.38 12.97
C VAL A 97 -8.11 -1.82 13.45
N TRP A 98 -8.06 -0.84 14.33
CA TRP A 98 -9.23 -0.21 14.94
C TRP A 98 -9.22 1.28 14.66
N VAL A 99 -10.41 1.86 14.62
CA VAL A 99 -10.58 3.32 14.51
C VAL A 99 -11.50 3.81 15.62
N GLU A 100 -11.31 5.09 15.99
CA GLU A 100 -12.23 5.78 16.90
C GLU A 100 -13.00 6.81 16.11
N ARG A 101 -14.36 6.73 16.22
CA ARG A 101 -15.29 7.71 15.68
C ARG A 101 -16.25 8.12 16.79
N ALA A 102 -16.37 9.41 17.06
CA ALA A 102 -17.31 9.94 18.08
C ALA A 102 -17.17 9.22 19.43
N GLY A 103 -15.95 8.94 19.84
CA GLY A 103 -15.65 8.25 21.11
C GLY A 103 -15.89 6.75 21.10
N MET A 104 -16.24 6.16 19.96
CA MET A 104 -16.51 4.72 19.86
C MET A 104 -15.43 4.02 19.05
N LEU A 105 -14.91 2.92 19.60
CA LEU A 105 -13.91 2.08 18.94
C LEU A 105 -14.58 1.04 18.05
N ARG A 106 -14.09 0.91 16.82
CA ARG A 106 -14.56 -0.11 15.88
C ARG A 106 -13.39 -0.72 15.14
N LYS A 107 -13.44 -2.04 14.99
CA LYS A 107 -12.48 -2.74 14.15
C LYS A 107 -12.84 -2.50 12.68
N VAL A 108 -11.83 -2.26 11.86
CA VAL A 108 -11.98 -2.08 10.40
C VAL A 108 -11.33 -3.23 9.65
N PRO A 109 -11.79 -3.54 8.42
CA PRO A 109 -11.26 -4.68 7.66
C PRO A 109 -9.92 -4.42 6.97
N VAL A 110 -9.27 -3.30 7.26
CA VAL A 110 -7.93 -2.99 6.73
C VAL A 110 -6.93 -4.00 7.28
N THR A 111 -6.10 -4.56 6.41
CA THR A 111 -5.10 -5.55 6.81
C THR A 111 -3.75 -5.26 6.17
N PHE A 112 -2.70 -5.56 6.93
CA PHE A 112 -1.32 -5.63 6.44
C PHE A 112 -1.00 -7.10 6.14
N GLU A 113 0.02 -7.35 5.35
CA GLU A 113 0.41 -8.72 5.02
C GLU A 113 0.91 -9.48 6.27
N ASP A 114 1.81 -8.83 7.03
CA ASP A 114 2.48 -9.41 8.17
C ASP A 114 3.10 -8.30 9.04
N ASP A 115 3.81 -8.70 10.10
CA ASP A 115 4.47 -7.76 10.99
C ASP A 115 5.53 -6.92 10.28
N GLU A 116 6.24 -7.48 9.33
CA GLU A 116 7.25 -6.74 8.56
C GLU A 116 6.62 -5.63 7.73
N HIS A 117 5.43 -5.86 7.18
CA HIS A 117 4.68 -4.84 6.47
C HIS A 117 4.29 -3.68 7.40
N VAL A 118 3.82 -3.99 8.61
CA VAL A 118 3.50 -2.97 9.62
C VAL A 118 4.75 -2.15 9.94
N LYS A 119 5.88 -2.80 10.19
CA LYS A 119 7.14 -2.13 10.50
C LYS A 119 7.62 -1.26 9.34
N PHE A 120 7.48 -1.73 8.12
CA PHE A 120 7.86 -0.98 6.93
C PHE A 120 7.12 0.37 6.87
N ILE A 121 5.82 0.37 7.19
CA ILE A 121 5.01 1.58 7.18
C ILE A 121 5.35 2.49 8.38
N ILE A 122 5.49 1.93 9.57
CA ILE A 122 5.75 2.69 10.80
C ILE A 122 7.12 3.37 10.77
N ASN A 123 8.13 2.71 10.22
CA ASN A 123 9.51 3.21 10.22
C ASN A 123 9.81 4.16 9.05
N ARG A 124 8.83 4.55 8.32
CA ARG A 124 8.98 5.39 7.15
C ARG A 124 9.29 6.85 7.50
#